data_f33fccbe9180f6d01df178c25927aa90
#
_entry.id   f33fccbe9180f6d01df178c25927aa90
#
_cell.length_a   1.000
_cell.length_b   1.000
_cell.length_c   1.000
_cell.angle_alpha   90.00
_cell.angle_beta   90.00
_cell.angle_gamma   90.00
#
_symmetry.space_group_name_H-M   'P 1'
#
loop_
_entity.id
_entity.type
_entity.pdbx_description
1 polymer ?
#
loop_
_entity_poly.entity_id
_entity_poly.type
_entity_poly.pdbx_seq_one_letter_code
_entity_poly.pdbx_strand_id
1 'polypeptide(L)'
;MNLFENFRIALRALAANKLRSGLTMLGIIIGVAAVVALMSVGKGATSGITEQVENLGTNLITVSSARMFGAVRGGDEQTLYMTDYEAIQDKIGQRAEIAPYYSSSATVIYGSRQSSYTITGVTPSYAVVSEYTLTRGRFITNSDNTGKARVAVIGATTATDLFAGLNPVGRDIKINGITYEVVGVLESKGSLGLSSDDVILIPLETGYSRLFMGLATRGGKQRLSGLILSAYSADDVDSIMQEVEFVLRREHGLTLTDDMIFTITSQTQMLSSLSDITGTLTALLGAIAAISLLVGGIGIMNITLVSVRERTREM
;
A
#
# COMPACT_ATOMS: atom_id res chain seq x y z
N MET A 1 51.16 -24.48 -23.30
CA MET A 1 50.71 -24.89 -21.92
C MET A 1 49.22 -25.17 -22.00
N ASN A 2 48.81 -26.43 -21.84
CA ASN A 2 47.41 -26.82 -22.05
C ASN A 2 46.56 -26.40 -20.88
N LEU A 3 45.49 -25.63 -21.12
CA LEU A 3 44.49 -25.21 -20.16
C LEU A 3 43.98 -26.39 -19.28
N PHE A 4 43.91 -27.55 -19.85
CA PHE A 4 43.47 -28.80 -19.20
C PHE A 4 44.48 -29.30 -18.15
N GLU A 5 45.77 -29.17 -18.41
CA GLU A 5 46.82 -29.52 -17.45
C GLU A 5 46.84 -28.58 -16.25
N ASN A 6 46.71 -27.29 -16.48
CA ASN A 6 46.62 -26.27 -15.42
C ASN A 6 45.38 -26.48 -14.51
N PHE A 7 44.26 -26.86 -15.11
CA PHE A 7 43.03 -27.20 -14.39
C PHE A 7 43.21 -28.44 -13.50
N ARG A 8 43.87 -29.47 -14.04
CA ARG A 8 44.17 -30.70 -13.32
C ARG A 8 45.15 -30.50 -12.14
N ILE A 9 46.13 -29.64 -12.32
CA ILE A 9 47.09 -29.26 -11.29
C ILE A 9 46.37 -28.45 -10.20
N ALA A 10 45.52 -27.51 -10.55
CA ALA A 10 44.72 -26.70 -9.60
C ALA A 10 43.78 -27.60 -8.78
N LEU A 11 43.09 -28.56 -9.39
CA LEU A 11 42.24 -29.53 -8.69
C LEU A 11 43.04 -30.42 -7.71
N ARG A 12 44.25 -30.83 -8.09
CA ARG A 12 45.12 -31.61 -7.19
C ARG A 12 45.63 -30.79 -6.00
N ALA A 13 45.95 -29.51 -6.22
CA ALA A 13 46.36 -28.58 -5.13
C ALA A 13 45.21 -28.33 -4.14
N LEU A 14 43.97 -28.20 -4.61
CA LEU A 14 42.76 -28.12 -3.80
C LEU A 14 42.50 -29.40 -3.00
N ALA A 15 42.73 -30.57 -3.61
CA ALA A 15 42.55 -31.87 -2.97
C ALA A 15 43.63 -32.20 -1.91
N ALA A 16 44.81 -31.57 -1.99
CA ALA A 16 45.90 -31.76 -0.99
C ALA A 16 45.59 -31.11 0.37
N ASN A 17 44.74 -30.05 0.40
CA ASN A 17 44.34 -29.34 1.63
C ASN A 17 42.80 -29.26 1.77
N LYS A 18 42.14 -30.42 1.79
CA LYS A 18 40.68 -30.56 1.71
C LYS A 18 39.86 -29.71 2.69
N LEU A 19 40.28 -29.67 3.97
CA LEU A 19 39.57 -28.92 5.00
C LEU A 19 39.66 -27.41 4.80
N ARG A 20 40.84 -26.89 4.38
CA ARG A 20 41.05 -25.46 4.18
C ARG A 20 40.34 -24.95 2.93
N SER A 21 40.48 -25.71 1.82
CA SER A 21 39.78 -25.39 0.56
C SER A 21 38.25 -25.48 0.72
N GLY A 22 37.77 -26.47 1.47
CA GLY A 22 36.35 -26.63 1.77
C GLY A 22 35.80 -25.47 2.61
N LEU A 23 36.49 -25.03 3.65
CA LEU A 23 36.08 -23.91 4.52
C LEU A 23 36.06 -22.57 3.76
N THR A 24 37.03 -22.30 2.86
CA THR A 24 37.05 -21.08 2.07
C THR A 24 36.00 -21.08 0.98
N MET A 25 35.81 -22.20 0.26
CA MET A 25 34.70 -22.33 -0.69
C MET A 25 33.33 -22.15 0.00
N LEU A 26 33.15 -22.79 1.14
CA LEU A 26 31.91 -22.68 1.93
C LEU A 26 31.63 -21.23 2.31
N GLY A 27 32.64 -20.48 2.78
CA GLY A 27 32.49 -19.07 3.11
C GLY A 27 32.07 -18.20 1.93
N ILE A 28 32.66 -18.42 0.75
CA ILE A 28 32.30 -17.69 -0.48
C ILE A 28 30.89 -18.08 -0.95
N ILE A 29 30.58 -19.38 -0.96
CA ILE A 29 29.27 -19.87 -1.39
C ILE A 29 28.17 -19.32 -0.49
N ILE A 30 28.35 -19.36 0.83
CA ILE A 30 27.37 -18.82 1.78
C ILE A 30 27.24 -17.30 1.58
N GLY A 31 28.34 -16.56 1.43
CA GLY A 31 28.32 -15.12 1.20
C GLY A 31 27.56 -14.74 -0.07
N VAL A 32 27.87 -15.36 -1.19
CA VAL A 32 27.20 -15.10 -2.48
C VAL A 32 25.75 -15.57 -2.45
N ALA A 33 25.47 -16.76 -1.92
CA ALA A 33 24.10 -17.28 -1.82
C ALA A 33 23.20 -16.41 -0.96
N ALA A 34 23.69 -15.93 0.19
CA ALA A 34 22.95 -15.02 1.05
C ALA A 34 22.60 -13.71 0.33
N VAL A 35 23.55 -13.12 -0.40
CA VAL A 35 23.34 -11.88 -1.17
C VAL A 35 22.31 -12.09 -2.28
N VAL A 36 22.46 -13.16 -3.07
CA VAL A 36 21.52 -13.46 -4.16
C VAL A 36 20.12 -13.75 -3.62
N ALA A 37 20.00 -14.49 -2.53
CA ALA A 37 18.70 -14.77 -1.89
C ALA A 37 18.03 -13.47 -1.39
N LEU A 38 18.77 -12.60 -0.68
CA LEU A 38 18.24 -11.33 -0.19
C LEU A 38 17.85 -10.38 -1.33
N MET A 39 18.67 -10.28 -2.39
CA MET A 39 18.32 -9.47 -3.57
C MET A 39 17.09 -10.01 -4.28
N SER A 40 16.95 -11.33 -4.38
CA SER A 40 15.76 -11.94 -5.00
C SER A 40 14.50 -11.69 -4.20
N VAL A 41 14.56 -11.82 -2.86
CA VAL A 41 13.43 -11.51 -1.96
C VAL A 41 13.08 -10.01 -2.04
N GLY A 42 14.09 -9.13 -2.00
CA GLY A 42 13.89 -7.68 -2.09
C GLY A 42 13.21 -7.27 -3.40
N LYS A 43 13.72 -7.77 -4.54
CA LYS A 43 13.10 -7.51 -5.87
C LYS A 43 11.69 -8.10 -5.97
N GLY A 44 11.48 -9.32 -5.48
CA GLY A 44 10.16 -9.95 -5.51
C GLY A 44 9.11 -9.19 -4.69
N ALA A 45 9.48 -8.75 -3.48
CA ALA A 45 8.61 -7.93 -2.65
C ALA A 45 8.28 -6.58 -3.32
N THR A 46 9.27 -5.90 -3.90
CA THR A 46 9.06 -4.61 -4.56
C THR A 46 8.21 -4.74 -5.82
N SER A 47 8.45 -5.77 -6.66
CA SER A 47 7.65 -6.00 -7.87
C SER A 47 6.18 -6.22 -7.54
N GLY A 48 5.88 -7.02 -6.50
CA GLY A 48 4.50 -7.27 -6.09
C GLY A 48 3.79 -6.00 -5.59
N ILE A 49 4.50 -5.15 -4.84
CA ILE A 49 3.95 -3.87 -4.37
C ILE A 49 3.77 -2.90 -5.55
N THR A 50 4.73 -2.81 -6.46
CA THR A 50 4.66 -1.93 -7.63
C THR A 50 3.48 -2.29 -8.52
N GLU A 51 3.30 -3.57 -8.84
CA GLU A 51 2.17 -4.06 -9.65
C GLU A 51 0.82 -3.74 -9.00
N GLN A 52 0.71 -3.89 -7.67
CA GLN A 52 -0.52 -3.54 -6.95
C GLN A 52 -0.79 -2.04 -6.91
N VAL A 53 0.25 -1.21 -6.80
CA VAL A 53 0.12 0.26 -6.85
C VAL A 53 -0.24 0.74 -8.25
N GLU A 54 0.36 0.16 -9.29
CA GLU A 54 0.01 0.46 -10.69
C GLU A 54 -1.44 0.10 -11.01
N ASN A 55 -1.96 -1.00 -10.44
CA ASN A 55 -3.36 -1.41 -10.58
C ASN A 55 -4.37 -0.50 -9.86
N LEU A 56 -3.92 0.44 -9.03
CA LEU A 56 -4.78 1.44 -8.37
C LEU A 56 -4.95 2.72 -9.19
N GLY A 57 -4.25 2.86 -10.33
CA GLY A 57 -4.25 4.06 -11.18
C GLY A 57 -3.15 5.05 -10.79
N THR A 58 -2.41 5.54 -11.77
CA THR A 58 -1.21 6.40 -11.55
C THR A 58 -1.54 7.83 -11.12
N ASN A 59 -2.79 8.28 -11.33
CA ASN A 59 -3.21 9.67 -11.14
C ASN A 59 -3.95 9.91 -9.83
N LEU A 60 -3.90 8.93 -8.90
CA LEU A 60 -4.61 9.02 -7.63
C LEU A 60 -3.85 9.89 -6.62
N ILE A 61 -4.63 10.77 -5.98
CA ILE A 61 -4.21 11.59 -4.85
C ILE A 61 -5.12 11.25 -3.66
N THR A 62 -4.53 10.96 -2.54
CA THR A 62 -5.26 10.71 -1.29
C THR A 62 -5.00 11.84 -0.32
N VAL A 63 -6.07 12.39 0.23
CA VAL A 63 -6.03 13.39 1.30
C VAL A 63 -6.63 12.77 2.55
N SER A 64 -5.88 12.73 3.61
CA SER A 64 -6.33 12.20 4.91
C SER A 64 -5.89 13.09 6.06
N SER A 65 -6.60 12.98 7.18
CA SER A 65 -6.18 13.63 8.42
C SER A 65 -4.91 12.96 8.96
N ALA A 66 -3.93 13.75 9.43
CA ALA A 66 -2.67 13.25 9.98
C ALA A 66 -2.84 12.28 11.19
N ARG A 67 -4.03 12.21 11.77
CA ARG A 67 -4.39 11.26 12.84
C ARG A 67 -4.24 9.79 12.48
N MET A 68 -4.21 9.44 11.20
CA MET A 68 -4.14 8.04 10.74
C MET A 68 -2.77 7.40 10.99
N PHE A 69 -1.73 8.19 11.29
CA PHE A 69 -0.36 7.71 11.50
C PHE A 69 0.20 7.92 12.93
N GLY A 70 -0.67 8.01 13.95
CA GLY A 70 -0.21 7.90 15.36
C GLY A 70 0.23 9.20 16.03
N ALA A 71 0.06 10.37 15.44
CA ALA A 71 0.31 11.64 16.10
C ALA A 71 -0.84 12.02 17.03
N VAL A 72 -0.61 11.87 18.34
CA VAL A 72 -1.54 12.25 19.41
C VAL A 72 -1.40 13.76 19.68
N ARG A 73 -2.06 14.61 18.90
CA ARG A 73 -2.44 15.96 19.33
C ARG A 73 -3.83 16.26 18.75
N GLY A 74 -4.86 16.05 19.59
CA GLY A 74 -6.25 16.16 19.20
C GLY A 74 -6.77 17.59 19.32
N GLY A 75 -6.99 18.25 18.19
CA GLY A 75 -7.84 19.43 18.05
C GLY A 75 -8.82 19.24 16.90
N ASP A 76 -9.90 20.03 16.86
CA ASP A 76 -10.83 20.09 15.73
C ASP A 76 -10.15 20.51 14.43
N GLU A 77 -9.02 21.19 14.52
CA GLU A 77 -8.21 21.71 13.43
C GLU A 77 -7.67 20.62 12.48
N GLN A 78 -7.55 19.37 12.97
CA GLN A 78 -6.98 18.25 12.20
C GLN A 78 -8.06 17.35 11.56
N THR A 79 -9.28 17.78 11.47
CA THR A 79 -10.39 16.99 10.96
C THR A 79 -10.82 17.52 9.61
N LEU A 80 -10.89 16.66 8.59
CA LEU A 80 -11.51 16.97 7.31
C LEU A 80 -13.02 17.02 7.45
N TYR A 81 -13.62 18.01 6.81
CA TYR A 81 -15.07 18.23 6.78
C TYR A 81 -15.60 18.23 5.33
N MET A 82 -16.91 18.10 5.19
CA MET A 82 -17.56 18.21 3.89
C MET A 82 -17.34 19.59 3.25
N THR A 83 -17.20 20.65 4.06
CA THR A 83 -16.86 22.01 3.59
C THR A 83 -15.51 22.08 2.89
N ASP A 84 -14.54 21.26 3.32
CA ASP A 84 -13.22 21.18 2.68
C ASP A 84 -13.33 20.52 1.30
N TYR A 85 -14.14 19.44 1.20
CA TYR A 85 -14.47 18.82 -0.08
C TYR A 85 -15.12 19.82 -1.04
N GLU A 86 -16.13 20.59 -0.58
CA GLU A 86 -16.80 21.58 -1.40
C GLU A 86 -15.82 22.66 -1.91
N ALA A 87 -14.94 23.17 -1.06
CA ALA A 87 -13.93 24.16 -1.42
C ALA A 87 -12.90 23.61 -2.44
N ILE A 88 -12.49 22.33 -2.27
CA ILE A 88 -11.59 21.64 -3.20
C ILE A 88 -12.32 21.39 -4.54
N GLN A 89 -13.57 20.93 -4.50
CA GLN A 89 -14.37 20.66 -5.69
C GLN A 89 -14.56 21.94 -6.53
N ASP A 90 -14.84 23.07 -5.90
CA ASP A 90 -14.97 24.36 -6.59
C ASP A 90 -13.68 24.79 -7.29
N LYS A 91 -12.52 24.46 -6.72
CA LYS A 91 -11.22 24.89 -7.21
C LYS A 91 -10.68 24.00 -8.32
N ILE A 92 -10.77 22.67 -8.15
CA ILE A 92 -10.10 21.70 -9.00
C ILE A 92 -11.03 20.67 -9.66
N GLY A 93 -12.34 20.72 -9.42
CA GLY A 93 -13.32 19.75 -9.96
C GLY A 93 -13.37 19.67 -11.50
N GLN A 94 -12.79 20.63 -12.21
CA GLN A 94 -12.65 20.56 -13.68
C GLN A 94 -11.39 19.78 -14.13
N ARG A 95 -10.46 19.47 -13.21
CA ARG A 95 -9.18 18.83 -13.49
C ARG A 95 -9.04 17.45 -12.84
N ALA A 96 -9.91 17.15 -11.89
CA ALA A 96 -9.92 15.88 -11.19
C ALA A 96 -11.35 15.48 -10.79
N GLU A 97 -11.64 14.19 -10.81
CA GLU A 97 -12.80 13.62 -10.12
C GLU A 97 -12.48 13.47 -8.65
N ILE A 98 -13.40 13.85 -7.76
CA ILE A 98 -13.17 13.87 -6.31
C ILE A 98 -14.24 13.04 -5.60
N ALA A 99 -13.83 12.18 -4.70
CA ALA A 99 -14.70 11.34 -3.92
C ALA A 99 -14.44 11.49 -2.42
N PRO A 100 -15.34 12.15 -1.68
CA PRO A 100 -15.30 12.16 -0.22
C PRO A 100 -15.76 10.81 0.33
N TYR A 101 -15.13 10.38 1.45
CA TYR A 101 -15.54 9.18 2.16
C TYR A 101 -15.42 9.33 3.68
N TYR A 102 -16.26 8.55 4.38
CA TYR A 102 -16.15 8.38 5.83
C TYR A 102 -16.18 6.90 6.17
N SER A 103 -15.17 6.44 6.93
CA SER A 103 -15.01 5.03 7.30
C SER A 103 -15.16 4.85 8.81
N SER A 104 -15.82 3.76 9.20
CA SER A 104 -15.93 3.32 10.59
C SER A 104 -16.06 1.80 10.63
N SER A 105 -15.64 1.18 11.72
CA SER A 105 -15.86 -0.24 11.93
C SER A 105 -17.26 -0.50 12.49
N ALA A 106 -17.92 -1.53 11.98
CA ALA A 106 -19.22 -1.95 12.47
C ALA A 106 -19.38 -3.48 12.43
N THR A 107 -20.26 -3.97 13.30
CA THR A 107 -20.64 -5.37 13.32
C THR A 107 -21.65 -5.66 12.22
N VAL A 108 -21.35 -6.65 11.39
CA VAL A 108 -22.21 -7.10 10.29
C VAL A 108 -22.70 -8.52 10.55
N ILE A 109 -23.98 -8.74 10.31
CA ILE A 109 -24.65 -10.02 10.55
C ILE A 109 -25.37 -10.46 9.27
N TYR A 110 -25.14 -11.71 8.87
CA TYR A 110 -25.91 -12.41 7.85
C TYR A 110 -26.23 -13.83 8.33
N GLY A 111 -27.49 -14.13 8.53
CA GLY A 111 -27.94 -15.41 9.13
C GLY A 111 -27.34 -15.61 10.52
N SER A 112 -26.56 -16.68 10.69
CA SER A 112 -25.83 -16.98 11.94
C SER A 112 -24.40 -16.44 11.96
N ARG A 113 -23.92 -15.84 10.88
CA ARG A 113 -22.56 -15.31 10.75
C ARG A 113 -22.53 -13.88 11.22
N GLN A 114 -21.57 -13.57 12.06
CA GLN A 114 -21.31 -12.22 12.58
C GLN A 114 -19.81 -11.94 12.54
N SER A 115 -19.42 -10.78 12.00
CA SER A 115 -18.03 -10.32 12.00
C SER A 115 -17.98 -8.80 12.02
N SER A 116 -16.80 -8.24 12.32
CA SER A 116 -16.57 -6.81 12.25
C SER A 116 -15.92 -6.47 10.92
N TYR A 117 -16.48 -5.50 10.22
CA TYR A 117 -16.00 -5.03 8.92
C TYR A 117 -15.82 -3.51 8.94
N THR A 118 -14.97 -3.03 8.04
CA THR A 118 -14.90 -1.59 7.73
C THR A 118 -16.06 -1.21 6.84
N ILE A 119 -16.90 -0.32 7.33
CA ILE A 119 -18.01 0.26 6.56
C ILE A 119 -17.59 1.64 6.10
N THR A 120 -17.61 1.86 4.80
CA THR A 120 -17.25 3.13 4.20
C THR A 120 -18.46 3.76 3.53
N GLY A 121 -18.87 4.93 4.03
CA GLY A 121 -19.84 5.78 3.37
C GLY A 121 -19.16 6.51 2.20
N VAL A 122 -19.73 6.38 1.00
CA VAL A 122 -19.13 6.89 -0.24
C VAL A 122 -20.15 7.58 -1.12
N THR A 123 -19.67 8.47 -1.97
CA THR A 123 -20.42 9.04 -3.09
C THR A 123 -20.30 8.16 -4.35
N PRO A 124 -21.17 8.32 -5.35
CA PRO A 124 -21.06 7.56 -6.62
C PRO A 124 -19.72 7.74 -7.33
N SER A 125 -19.09 8.92 -7.24
CA SER A 125 -17.76 9.20 -7.80
C SER A 125 -16.66 8.29 -7.25
N TYR A 126 -16.88 7.71 -6.08
CA TYR A 126 -15.90 6.82 -5.44
C TYR A 126 -15.56 5.60 -6.31
N ALA A 127 -16.54 5.04 -7.04
CA ALA A 127 -16.29 3.93 -7.95
C ALA A 127 -15.36 4.31 -9.09
N VAL A 128 -15.58 5.51 -9.65
CA VAL A 128 -14.80 6.04 -10.78
C VAL A 128 -13.37 6.33 -10.32
N VAL A 129 -13.25 7.10 -9.23
CA VAL A 129 -11.94 7.51 -8.68
C VAL A 129 -11.11 6.31 -8.24
N SER A 130 -11.74 5.31 -7.60
CA SER A 130 -11.05 4.10 -7.13
C SER A 130 -10.99 3.01 -8.20
N GLU A 131 -11.47 3.26 -9.43
CA GLU A 131 -11.50 2.30 -10.54
C GLU A 131 -12.11 0.94 -10.14
N TYR A 132 -13.17 0.96 -9.31
CA TYR A 132 -13.83 -0.27 -8.91
C TYR A 132 -14.64 -0.87 -10.04
N THR A 133 -14.37 -2.14 -10.33
CA THR A 133 -15.17 -2.99 -11.19
C THR A 133 -16.09 -3.88 -10.35
N LEU A 134 -17.20 -4.28 -10.93
CA LEU A 134 -18.20 -5.13 -10.28
C LEU A 134 -18.19 -6.52 -10.90
N THR A 135 -18.12 -7.54 -10.05
CA THR A 135 -18.34 -8.92 -10.48
C THR A 135 -19.84 -9.17 -10.72
N ARG A 136 -20.71 -8.56 -9.91
CA ARG A 136 -22.17 -8.72 -9.99
C ARG A 136 -22.90 -7.49 -9.47
N GLY A 137 -24.09 -7.24 -10.01
CA GLY A 137 -24.96 -6.19 -9.54
C GLY A 137 -24.61 -4.80 -10.06
N ARG A 138 -24.83 -3.76 -9.24
CA ARG A 138 -24.57 -2.36 -9.56
C ARG A 138 -23.88 -1.64 -8.41
N PHE A 139 -23.24 -0.52 -8.71
CA PHE A 139 -22.69 0.39 -7.70
C PHE A 139 -23.77 1.32 -7.12
N ILE A 140 -23.40 2.10 -6.12
CA ILE A 140 -24.21 3.13 -5.48
C ILE A 140 -24.45 4.26 -6.51
N THR A 141 -25.71 4.66 -6.66
CA THR A 141 -26.12 5.75 -7.56
C THR A 141 -26.35 7.05 -6.81
N ASN A 142 -26.44 8.17 -7.55
CA ASN A 142 -26.84 9.45 -6.97
C ASN A 142 -28.21 9.39 -6.29
N SER A 143 -29.15 8.65 -6.88
CA SER A 143 -30.49 8.44 -6.30
C SER A 143 -30.42 7.71 -4.95
N ASP A 144 -29.51 6.71 -4.83
CA ASP A 144 -29.31 6.01 -3.57
C ASP A 144 -28.72 6.94 -2.49
N ASN A 145 -27.77 7.80 -2.88
CA ASN A 145 -27.13 8.71 -1.94
C ASN A 145 -28.09 9.81 -1.47
N THR A 146 -28.75 10.52 -2.38
CA THR A 146 -29.68 11.60 -2.06
C THR A 146 -30.94 11.07 -1.37
N GLY A 147 -31.44 9.92 -1.78
CA GLY A 147 -32.59 9.23 -1.16
C GLY A 147 -32.29 8.53 0.14
N LYS A 148 -31.02 8.53 0.58
CA LYS A 148 -30.55 7.83 1.80
C LYS A 148 -30.99 6.37 1.81
N ALA A 149 -30.84 5.70 0.66
CA ALA A 149 -31.23 4.30 0.46
C ALA A 149 -30.35 3.38 1.33
N ARG A 150 -30.97 2.33 1.89
CA ARG A 150 -30.27 1.31 2.67
C ARG A 150 -29.75 0.22 1.75
N VAL A 151 -28.78 0.56 0.92
CA VAL A 151 -28.11 -0.35 0.00
C VAL A 151 -26.63 -0.48 0.36
N ALA A 152 -26.05 -1.62 0.04
CA ALA A 152 -24.63 -1.90 0.28
C ALA A 152 -24.00 -2.56 -0.94
N VAL A 153 -22.74 -2.17 -1.24
CA VAL A 153 -21.86 -2.87 -2.16
C VAL A 153 -20.74 -3.49 -1.33
N ILE A 154 -20.48 -4.78 -1.54
CA ILE A 154 -19.53 -5.54 -0.71
C ILE A 154 -18.31 -5.98 -1.51
N GLY A 155 -17.16 -6.02 -0.84
CA GLY A 155 -15.91 -6.53 -1.41
C GLY A 155 -15.94 -8.05 -1.61
N ALA A 156 -15.01 -8.55 -2.42
CA ALA A 156 -14.95 -9.97 -2.80
C ALA A 156 -14.72 -10.92 -1.60
N THR A 157 -13.84 -10.53 -0.67
CA THR A 157 -13.57 -11.28 0.56
C THR A 157 -14.80 -11.27 1.47
N THR A 158 -15.41 -10.10 1.69
CA THR A 158 -16.65 -9.96 2.47
C THR A 158 -17.77 -10.83 1.91
N ALA A 159 -17.93 -10.88 0.58
CA ALA A 159 -18.93 -11.74 -0.08
C ALA A 159 -18.67 -13.22 0.20
N THR A 160 -17.44 -13.66 0.13
CA THR A 160 -17.05 -15.05 0.40
C THR A 160 -17.29 -15.43 1.87
N ASP A 161 -16.89 -14.57 2.79
CA ASP A 161 -16.97 -14.83 4.23
C ASP A 161 -18.40 -14.85 4.73
N LEU A 162 -19.22 -13.88 4.32
CA LEU A 162 -20.60 -13.80 4.79
C LEU A 162 -21.53 -14.81 4.09
N PHE A 163 -21.38 -14.98 2.78
CA PHE A 163 -22.33 -15.71 1.97
C PHE A 163 -21.90 -17.13 1.58
N ALA A 164 -20.63 -17.55 1.84
CA ALA A 164 -20.14 -18.91 1.59
C ALA A 164 -20.43 -19.43 0.17
N GLY A 165 -20.24 -18.57 -0.85
CA GLY A 165 -20.47 -18.92 -2.25
C GLY A 165 -21.91 -18.72 -2.75
N LEU A 166 -22.84 -18.34 -1.89
CA LEU A 166 -24.19 -17.92 -2.31
C LEU A 166 -24.11 -16.56 -3.01
N ASN A 167 -25.03 -16.31 -3.95
CA ASN A 167 -25.13 -14.97 -4.56
C ASN A 167 -25.60 -13.93 -3.52
N PRO A 168 -24.79 -12.89 -3.22
CA PRO A 168 -25.15 -11.88 -2.23
C PRO A 168 -26.19 -10.87 -2.75
N VAL A 169 -26.21 -10.59 -4.06
CA VAL A 169 -27.05 -9.54 -4.65
C VAL A 169 -28.53 -9.83 -4.43
N GLY A 170 -29.26 -8.83 -3.93
CA GLY A 170 -30.68 -8.90 -3.55
C GLY A 170 -30.92 -9.52 -2.17
N ARG A 171 -29.87 -9.78 -1.37
CA ARG A 171 -29.99 -10.28 0.00
C ARG A 171 -29.74 -9.18 1.02
N ASP A 172 -30.34 -9.34 2.20
CA ASP A 172 -30.22 -8.39 3.30
C ASP A 172 -29.10 -8.77 4.26
N ILE A 173 -28.27 -7.77 4.62
CA ILE A 173 -27.32 -7.83 5.72
C ILE A 173 -27.71 -6.84 6.82
N LYS A 174 -27.35 -7.11 8.06
CA LYS A 174 -27.56 -6.17 9.17
C LYS A 174 -26.22 -5.56 9.57
N ILE A 175 -26.12 -4.23 9.49
CA ILE A 175 -24.97 -3.44 9.93
C ILE A 175 -25.39 -2.70 11.20
N ASN A 176 -24.79 -3.02 12.33
CA ASN A 176 -25.18 -2.51 13.66
C ASN A 176 -26.70 -2.56 13.89
N GLY A 177 -27.34 -3.67 13.48
CA GLY A 177 -28.78 -3.89 13.64
C GLY A 177 -29.67 -3.26 12.56
N ILE A 178 -29.14 -2.42 11.66
CA ILE A 178 -29.88 -1.81 10.55
C ILE A 178 -29.75 -2.68 9.31
N THR A 179 -30.88 -2.98 8.66
CA THR A 179 -30.91 -3.81 7.45
C THR A 179 -30.51 -2.99 6.21
N TYR A 180 -29.60 -3.56 5.40
CA TYR A 180 -29.16 -3.05 4.11
C TYR A 180 -29.29 -4.14 3.06
N GLU A 181 -29.79 -3.81 1.89
CA GLU A 181 -29.84 -4.70 0.73
C GLU A 181 -28.48 -4.68 0.01
N VAL A 182 -27.91 -5.84 -0.27
CA VAL A 182 -26.70 -5.94 -1.10
C VAL A 182 -27.07 -5.78 -2.55
N VAL A 183 -26.59 -4.69 -3.18
CA VAL A 183 -26.90 -4.34 -4.59
C VAL A 183 -25.75 -4.66 -5.54
N GLY A 184 -24.54 -4.89 -5.03
CA GLY A 184 -23.38 -5.21 -5.85
C GLY A 184 -22.27 -5.91 -5.09
N VAL A 185 -21.40 -6.58 -5.85
CA VAL A 185 -20.17 -7.23 -5.38
C VAL A 185 -19.01 -6.73 -6.22
N LEU A 186 -18.00 -6.21 -5.56
CA LEU A 186 -16.77 -5.72 -6.19
C LEU A 186 -15.92 -6.89 -6.69
N GLU A 187 -15.17 -6.64 -7.75
CA GLU A 187 -14.09 -7.52 -8.18
C GLU A 187 -12.92 -7.41 -7.19
N SER A 188 -12.17 -8.50 -7.03
CA SER A 188 -11.01 -8.50 -6.13
C SER A 188 -9.88 -7.65 -6.71
N LYS A 189 -9.40 -6.70 -5.92
CA LYS A 189 -8.23 -5.85 -6.21
C LYS A 189 -7.04 -6.12 -5.29
N GLY A 190 -7.18 -7.09 -4.39
CA GLY A 190 -6.20 -7.35 -3.34
C GLY A 190 -6.37 -6.46 -2.11
N SER A 191 -5.49 -6.63 -1.13
CA SER A 191 -5.65 -6.09 0.25
C SER A 191 -4.70 -4.94 0.57
N LEU A 192 -4.17 -4.22 -0.43
CA LEU A 192 -3.25 -3.11 -0.18
C LEU A 192 -3.94 -1.73 -0.26
N GLY A 193 -3.75 -0.97 0.80
CA GLY A 193 -4.12 0.44 0.87
C GLY A 193 -5.63 0.69 0.91
N LEU A 194 -6.12 1.54 0.01
CA LEU A 194 -7.53 1.93 -0.08
C LEU A 194 -8.44 0.87 -0.72
N SER A 195 -7.86 -0.10 -1.41
CA SER A 195 -8.57 -1.21 -2.06
C SER A 195 -8.49 -2.45 -1.19
N SER A 196 -9.29 -2.51 -0.15
CA SER A 196 -9.45 -3.72 0.64
C SER A 196 -10.64 -4.51 0.08
N ASP A 197 -10.40 -5.80 -0.22
CA ASP A 197 -11.49 -6.72 -0.56
C ASP A 197 -12.41 -7.02 0.62
N ASP A 198 -12.00 -6.58 1.82
CA ASP A 198 -12.73 -6.71 3.08
C ASP A 198 -13.44 -5.39 3.45
N VAL A 199 -14.24 -4.87 2.53
CA VAL A 199 -14.95 -3.59 2.68
C VAL A 199 -16.44 -3.73 2.40
N ILE A 200 -17.24 -2.89 3.06
CA ILE A 200 -18.65 -2.69 2.74
C ILE A 200 -18.86 -1.20 2.47
N LEU A 201 -19.30 -0.89 1.26
CA LEU A 201 -19.60 0.46 0.82
C LEU A 201 -21.10 0.73 0.95
N ILE A 202 -21.46 1.87 1.53
CA ILE A 202 -22.84 2.35 1.65
C ILE A 202 -22.93 3.79 1.15
N PRO A 203 -24.12 4.31 0.78
CA PRO A 203 -24.24 5.72 0.45
C PRO A 203 -23.81 6.61 1.62
N LEU A 204 -23.01 7.64 1.33
CA LEU A 204 -22.44 8.53 2.36
C LEU A 204 -23.52 9.21 3.21
N GLU A 205 -24.58 9.69 2.59
CA GLU A 205 -25.72 10.31 3.28
C GLU A 205 -26.50 9.33 4.15
N THR A 206 -26.58 8.05 3.73
CA THR A 206 -27.14 6.98 4.56
C THR A 206 -26.27 6.73 5.78
N GLY A 207 -24.95 6.71 5.59
CA GLY A 207 -23.97 6.58 6.66
C GLY A 207 -24.16 7.66 7.72
N TYR A 208 -24.18 8.94 7.31
CA TYR A 208 -24.37 10.08 8.24
C TYR A 208 -25.71 10.03 8.97
N SER A 209 -26.79 9.68 8.27
CA SER A 209 -28.11 9.76 8.87
C SER A 209 -28.46 8.57 9.77
N ARG A 210 -27.79 7.43 9.64
CA ARG A 210 -28.19 6.19 10.29
C ARG A 210 -27.10 5.44 11.06
N LEU A 211 -25.89 5.37 10.50
CA LEU A 211 -24.84 4.50 11.03
C LEU A 211 -23.77 5.26 11.82
N PHE A 212 -23.37 6.41 11.33
CA PHE A 212 -22.25 7.20 11.87
C PHE A 212 -22.71 8.32 12.81
N MET A 213 -23.99 8.32 13.20
CA MET A 213 -24.56 9.38 14.08
C MET A 213 -23.70 9.59 15.33
N GLY A 214 -23.36 10.86 15.59
CA GLY A 214 -22.53 11.25 16.73
C GLY A 214 -21.03 11.07 16.54
N LEU A 215 -20.57 10.23 15.63
CA LEU A 215 -19.16 10.04 15.30
C LEU A 215 -18.73 10.91 14.12
N ALA A 216 -19.55 10.96 13.08
CA ALA A 216 -19.27 11.65 11.84
C ALA A 216 -19.81 13.09 11.78
N THR A 217 -20.45 13.59 12.86
CA THR A 217 -20.95 14.96 12.92
C THR A 217 -20.45 15.63 14.19
N ARG A 218 -19.82 16.80 14.06
CA ARG A 218 -19.34 17.59 15.18
C ARG A 218 -19.61 19.07 14.94
N GLY A 219 -20.24 19.75 15.90
CA GLY A 219 -20.62 21.15 15.72
C GLY A 219 -21.52 21.42 14.53
N GLY A 220 -22.34 20.46 14.11
CA GLY A 220 -23.20 20.56 12.92
C GLY A 220 -22.47 20.32 11.58
N LYS A 221 -21.15 20.14 11.57
CA LYS A 221 -20.35 19.84 10.38
C LYS A 221 -20.18 18.34 10.21
N GLN A 222 -20.33 17.85 8.96
CA GLN A 222 -20.09 16.45 8.58
C GLN A 222 -18.57 16.24 8.44
N ARG A 223 -18.04 15.25 9.17
CA ARG A 223 -16.62 14.88 9.14
C ARG A 223 -16.36 13.88 8.01
N LEU A 224 -15.17 13.97 7.43
CA LEU A 224 -14.64 13.00 6.47
C LEU A 224 -13.45 12.23 7.07
N SER A 225 -13.30 10.98 6.69
CA SER A 225 -12.06 10.23 6.93
C SER A 225 -10.99 10.62 5.93
N GLY A 226 -11.40 10.97 4.71
CA GLY A 226 -10.51 11.44 3.66
C GLY A 226 -11.23 11.81 2.38
N LEU A 227 -10.43 12.24 1.42
CA LEU A 227 -10.80 12.48 0.03
C LEU A 227 -9.89 11.63 -0.85
N ILE A 228 -10.45 11.07 -1.91
CA ILE A 228 -9.68 10.47 -2.99
C ILE A 228 -9.96 11.27 -4.24
N LEU A 229 -8.91 11.61 -4.96
CA LEU A 229 -8.98 12.38 -6.20
C LEU A 229 -8.30 11.59 -7.32
N SER A 230 -8.89 11.61 -8.50
CA SER A 230 -8.27 11.09 -9.72
C SER A 230 -8.07 12.24 -10.68
N ALA A 231 -6.82 12.64 -10.90
CA ALA A 231 -6.50 13.69 -11.87
C ALA A 231 -6.77 13.19 -13.30
N TYR A 232 -7.32 14.04 -14.16
CA TYR A 232 -7.56 13.68 -15.56
C TYR A 232 -6.27 13.57 -16.38
N SER A 233 -5.17 14.21 -15.90
CA SER A 233 -3.83 14.07 -16.48
C SER A 233 -2.81 13.77 -15.39
N ALA A 234 -1.84 12.89 -15.70
CA ALA A 234 -0.72 12.59 -14.80
C ALA A 234 0.16 13.84 -14.55
N ASP A 235 0.28 14.72 -15.55
CA ASP A 235 1.08 15.94 -15.46
C ASP A 235 0.48 16.96 -14.49
N ASP A 236 -0.81 16.84 -14.20
CA ASP A 236 -1.52 17.74 -13.29
C ASP A 236 -1.42 17.33 -11.82
N VAL A 237 -0.99 16.12 -11.51
CA VAL A 237 -1.01 15.56 -10.15
C VAL A 237 -0.30 16.48 -9.16
N ASP A 238 0.93 16.90 -9.43
CA ASP A 238 1.71 17.73 -8.52
C ASP A 238 1.08 19.12 -8.33
N SER A 239 0.55 19.72 -9.40
CA SER A 239 -0.12 21.02 -9.32
C SER A 239 -1.44 20.94 -8.55
N ILE A 240 -2.21 19.85 -8.73
CA ILE A 240 -3.43 19.57 -7.97
C ILE A 240 -3.11 19.40 -6.49
N MET A 241 -2.06 18.66 -6.15
CA MET A 241 -1.64 18.47 -4.76
C MET A 241 -1.31 19.80 -4.07
N GLN A 242 -0.59 20.70 -4.76
CA GLN A 242 -0.27 22.04 -4.25
C GLN A 242 -1.53 22.90 -4.07
N GLU A 243 -2.46 22.85 -5.02
CA GLU A 243 -3.73 23.56 -4.93
C GLU A 243 -4.60 23.03 -3.78
N VAL A 244 -4.67 21.71 -3.60
CA VAL A 244 -5.37 21.07 -2.48
C VAL A 244 -4.75 21.51 -1.15
N GLU A 245 -3.43 21.50 -1.04
CA GLU A 245 -2.73 21.99 0.15
C GLU A 245 -3.07 23.46 0.44
N PHE A 246 -3.04 24.31 -0.58
CA PHE A 246 -3.37 25.72 -0.44
C PHE A 246 -4.83 25.94 0.02
N VAL A 247 -5.79 25.19 -0.53
CA VAL A 247 -7.20 25.28 -0.13
C VAL A 247 -7.36 24.83 1.31
N LEU A 248 -6.77 23.70 1.71
CA LEU A 248 -6.86 23.20 3.07
C LEU A 248 -6.21 24.14 4.09
N ARG A 249 -5.05 24.73 3.77
CA ARG A 249 -4.42 25.75 4.63
C ARG A 249 -5.35 26.95 4.85
N ARG A 250 -5.99 27.42 3.76
CA ARG A 250 -6.92 28.55 3.83
C ARG A 250 -8.15 28.24 4.68
N GLU A 251 -8.81 27.08 4.45
CA GLU A 251 -10.03 26.70 5.17
C GLU A 251 -9.79 26.46 6.67
N HIS A 252 -8.57 26.02 7.03
CA HIS A 252 -8.18 25.76 8.41
C HIS A 252 -7.37 26.89 9.04
N GLY A 253 -7.21 28.04 8.36
CA GLY A 253 -6.52 29.20 8.91
C GLY A 253 -5.02 29.00 9.15
N LEU A 254 -4.40 28.03 8.44
CA LEU A 254 -2.98 27.71 8.56
C LEU A 254 -2.13 28.68 7.72
N THR A 255 -1.03 29.15 8.30
CA THR A 255 -0.02 29.91 7.57
C THR A 255 0.94 28.97 6.81
N LEU A 256 1.77 29.53 5.91
CA LEU A 256 2.78 28.75 5.19
C LEU A 256 3.88 28.16 6.10
N THR A 257 4.02 28.74 7.31
CA THR A 257 5.02 28.30 8.30
C THR A 257 4.49 27.27 9.28
N ASP A 258 3.17 27.04 9.30
CA ASP A 258 2.57 26.06 10.18
C ASP A 258 2.76 24.64 9.59
N ASP A 259 2.94 23.65 10.48
CA ASP A 259 3.00 22.26 10.07
C ASP A 259 1.68 21.82 9.40
N MET A 260 1.79 21.06 8.33
CA MET A 260 0.61 20.55 7.65
C MET A 260 -0.07 19.47 8.52
N ILE A 261 -1.33 19.70 8.85
CA ILE A 261 -2.15 18.81 9.68
C ILE A 261 -2.89 17.73 8.88
N PHE A 262 -2.75 17.77 7.56
CA PHE A 262 -3.28 16.79 6.62
C PHE A 262 -2.14 16.11 5.87
N THR A 263 -2.36 14.86 5.50
CA THR A 263 -1.44 14.12 4.63
C THR A 263 -2.02 14.09 3.22
N ILE A 264 -1.30 14.65 2.26
CA ILE A 264 -1.62 14.61 0.84
C ILE A 264 -0.54 13.74 0.20
N THR A 265 -0.95 12.63 -0.41
CA THR A 265 -0.02 11.67 -1.00
C THR A 265 -0.51 11.25 -2.37
N SER A 266 0.38 11.25 -3.37
CA SER A 266 0.09 10.65 -4.66
C SER A 266 0.63 9.24 -4.75
N GLN A 267 0.03 8.43 -5.62
CA GLN A 267 0.49 7.10 -5.97
C GLN A 267 1.95 7.14 -6.48
N THR A 268 2.27 8.13 -7.30
CA THR A 268 3.62 8.34 -7.86
C THR A 268 4.66 8.59 -6.75
N GLN A 269 4.33 9.39 -5.74
CA GLN A 269 5.22 9.61 -4.59
C GLN A 269 5.42 8.33 -3.76
N MET A 270 4.38 7.52 -3.62
CA MET A 270 4.48 6.24 -2.94
C MET A 270 5.42 5.27 -3.67
N LEU A 271 5.29 5.18 -5.01
CA LEU A 271 6.19 4.38 -5.86
C LEU A 271 7.64 4.88 -5.79
N SER A 272 7.85 6.19 -5.85
CA SER A 272 9.19 6.81 -5.69
C SER A 272 9.81 6.44 -4.34
N SER A 273 9.06 6.58 -3.25
CA SER A 273 9.54 6.22 -1.91
C SER A 273 9.91 4.74 -1.79
N LEU A 274 9.12 3.85 -2.40
CA LEU A 274 9.43 2.41 -2.45
C LEU A 274 10.70 2.13 -3.25
N SER A 275 10.89 2.83 -4.38
CA SER A 275 12.10 2.75 -5.20
C SER A 275 13.34 3.18 -4.41
N ASP A 276 13.25 4.28 -3.66
CA ASP A 276 14.34 4.80 -2.83
C ASP A 276 14.71 3.84 -1.69
N ILE A 277 13.70 3.28 -1.01
CA ILE A 277 13.91 2.25 0.03
C ILE A 277 14.61 1.04 -0.57
N THR A 278 14.15 0.56 -1.73
CA THR A 278 14.75 -0.60 -2.41
C THR A 278 16.17 -0.32 -2.87
N GLY A 279 16.41 0.89 -3.40
CA GLY A 279 17.75 1.35 -3.75
C GLY A 279 18.71 1.33 -2.55
N THR A 280 18.25 1.85 -1.41
CA THR A 280 19.01 1.87 -0.16
C THR A 280 19.31 0.46 0.34
N LEU A 281 18.33 -0.42 0.34
CA LEU A 281 18.51 -1.83 0.72
C LEU A 281 19.49 -2.54 -0.22
N THR A 282 19.38 -2.30 -1.54
CA THR A 282 20.29 -2.89 -2.53
C THR A 282 21.73 -2.40 -2.33
N ALA A 283 21.93 -1.12 -2.03
CA ALA A 283 23.24 -0.56 -1.73
C ALA A 283 23.84 -1.16 -0.44
N LEU A 284 23.05 -1.30 0.61
CA LEU A 284 23.46 -1.94 1.87
C LEU A 284 23.89 -3.39 1.64
N LEU A 285 23.10 -4.14 0.88
CA LEU A 285 23.40 -5.54 0.55
C LEU A 285 24.63 -5.66 -0.33
N GLY A 286 24.81 -4.73 -1.28
CA GLY A 286 26.02 -4.63 -2.09
C GLY A 286 27.28 -4.40 -1.25
N ALA A 287 27.20 -3.52 -0.23
CA ALA A 287 28.29 -3.27 0.71
C ALA A 287 28.64 -4.52 1.54
N ILE A 288 27.64 -5.23 2.05
CA ILE A 288 27.84 -6.49 2.79
C ILE A 288 28.48 -7.54 1.89
N ALA A 289 28.03 -7.64 0.62
CA ALA A 289 28.60 -8.55 -0.37
C ALA A 289 30.08 -8.22 -0.63
N ALA A 290 30.40 -6.96 -0.82
CA ALA A 290 31.76 -6.49 -1.04
C ALA A 290 32.70 -6.85 0.13
N ILE A 291 32.23 -6.62 1.37
CA ILE A 291 32.96 -7.01 2.60
C ILE A 291 33.17 -8.53 2.66
N SER A 292 32.13 -9.31 2.38
CA SER A 292 32.19 -10.78 2.38
C SER A 292 33.20 -11.32 1.34
N LEU A 293 33.19 -10.73 0.14
CA LEU A 293 34.15 -11.05 -0.91
C LEU A 293 35.60 -10.67 -0.53
N LEU A 294 35.78 -9.51 0.11
CA LEU A 294 37.08 -9.05 0.61
C LEU A 294 37.63 -10.02 1.68
N VAL A 295 36.79 -10.41 2.64
CA VAL A 295 37.18 -11.37 3.69
C VAL A 295 37.49 -12.75 3.09
N GLY A 296 36.70 -13.22 2.12
CA GLY A 296 36.95 -14.43 1.36
C GLY A 296 38.27 -14.36 0.56
N GLY A 297 38.51 -13.23 -0.10
CA GLY A 297 39.76 -12.97 -0.84
C GLY A 297 41.00 -12.96 0.05
N ILE A 298 40.95 -12.33 1.22
CA ILE A 298 42.01 -12.35 2.24
C ILE A 298 42.25 -13.79 2.74
N GLY A 299 41.18 -14.56 2.92
CA GLY A 299 41.29 -15.99 3.30
C GLY A 299 42.06 -16.81 2.24
N ILE A 300 41.77 -16.62 0.97
CA ILE A 300 42.47 -17.25 -0.17
C ILE A 300 43.92 -16.79 -0.23
N MET A 301 44.18 -15.50 -0.08
CA MET A 301 45.54 -14.94 -0.07
C MET A 301 46.40 -15.53 1.04
N ASN A 302 45.85 -15.62 2.25
CA ASN A 302 46.57 -16.25 3.39
C ASN A 302 46.94 -17.71 3.13
N ILE A 303 46.05 -18.45 2.47
CA ILE A 303 46.26 -19.85 2.12
C ILE A 303 47.37 -20.00 1.06
N THR A 304 47.32 -19.16 0.01
CA THR A 304 48.33 -19.18 -1.05
C THR A 304 49.72 -18.78 -0.53
N LEU A 305 49.80 -17.77 0.34
CA LEU A 305 51.04 -17.32 0.96
C LEU A 305 51.71 -18.43 1.81
N VAL A 306 50.93 -19.16 2.62
CA VAL A 306 51.43 -20.31 3.41
C VAL A 306 51.92 -21.44 2.49
N SER A 307 51.17 -21.76 1.44
CA SER A 307 51.56 -22.82 0.50
C SER A 307 52.83 -22.49 -0.28
N VAL A 308 53.04 -21.22 -0.66
CA VAL A 308 54.26 -20.79 -1.31
C VAL A 308 55.43 -20.85 -0.35
N ARG A 309 55.26 -20.44 0.92
CA ARG A 309 56.30 -20.48 1.94
C ARG A 309 56.74 -21.91 2.33
N GLU A 310 55.80 -22.85 2.34
CA GLU A 310 56.10 -24.29 2.55
C GLU A 310 56.91 -24.84 1.37
N ARG A 311 56.57 -24.54 0.14
CA ARG A 311 57.30 -25.00 -1.06
C ARG A 311 58.70 -24.39 -1.21
N THR A 312 58.91 -23.13 -0.81
CA THR A 312 60.21 -22.49 -0.83
C THR A 312 61.15 -22.99 0.27
N ARG A 313 60.66 -23.73 1.26
CA ARG A 313 61.44 -24.35 2.33
C ARG A 313 61.89 -25.77 1.98
N GLU A 314 61.29 -26.37 0.96
CA GLU A 314 61.60 -27.72 0.43
C GLU A 314 62.59 -27.69 -0.73
N MET A 315 62.94 -26.48 -1.26
CA MET A 315 64.06 -26.26 -2.20
C MET A 315 65.31 -25.79 -1.46
#